data_f00791cbf5b8ce5bd196398baf164f8b
#
_entry.id   f00791cbf5b8ce5bd196398baf164f8b
#
_cell.length_a   1.000
_cell.length_b   1.000
_cell.length_c   1.000
_cell.angle_alpha   90.00
_cell.angle_beta   90.00
_cell.angle_gamma   90.00
#
_symmetry.space_group_name_H-M   'P 1'
#
loop_
_entity.id
_entity.type
_entity.pdbx_description
1 polymer ?
#
loop_
_entity_poly.entity_id
_entity_poly.type
_entity_poly.pdbx_seq_one_letter_code
_entity_poly.pdbx_strand_id
1 'polypeptide(L)' 'MTRLDEFLTAAEFDALEQVDEGRNRSIAKNLSDRLLELGYIEETPAGMAITSAGQMRLALGART' A
#
# COMPACT_ATOMS: atom_id res chain seq x y z
N MET A 1 -12.19 -0.53 8.49
CA MET A 1 -11.89 -1.97 8.43
C MET A 1 -11.14 -2.30 7.16
N THR A 2 -10.05 -3.02 7.29
CA THR A 2 -9.21 -3.36 6.15
C THR A 2 -9.81 -4.53 5.38
N ARG A 3 -9.80 -4.40 4.06
CA ARG A 3 -10.36 -5.43 3.19
C ARG A 3 -9.25 -6.01 2.34
N LEU A 4 -8.85 -7.22 2.67
CA LEU A 4 -7.76 -7.88 1.97
C LEU A 4 -8.18 -8.40 0.59
N ASP A 5 -9.47 -8.48 0.35
CA ASP A 5 -10.00 -8.92 -0.94
C ASP A 5 -10.30 -7.74 -1.88
N GLU A 6 -9.96 -6.53 -1.47
CA GLU A 6 -10.17 -5.37 -2.31
C GLU A 6 -9.27 -5.42 -3.53
N PHE A 7 -9.83 -5.14 -4.69
CA PHE A 7 -9.05 -5.16 -5.92
C PHE A 7 -8.07 -3.99 -5.94
N LEU A 8 -6.82 -4.27 -6.24
CA LEU A 8 -5.81 -3.24 -6.44
C LEU A 8 -5.41 -3.26 -7.91
N THR A 9 -5.31 -2.06 -8.50
CA THR A 9 -4.75 -1.95 -9.84
C THR A 9 -3.26 -2.24 -9.78
N ALA A 10 -2.66 -2.49 -10.96
CA ALA A 10 -1.23 -2.72 -11.01
C ALA A 10 -0.45 -1.54 -10.42
N ALA A 11 -0.92 -0.31 -10.69
CA ALA A 11 -0.27 0.88 -10.16
C ALA A 11 -0.37 0.94 -8.65
N GLU A 12 -1.52 0.59 -8.09
CA GLU A 12 -1.71 0.60 -6.65
C GLU A 12 -0.86 -0.45 -5.97
N PHE A 13 -0.80 -1.63 -6.55
CA PHE A 13 0.01 -2.70 -5.99
C PHE A 13 1.50 -2.34 -6.04
N ASP A 14 1.92 -1.76 -7.15
CA ASP A 14 3.31 -1.33 -7.30
C ASP A 14 3.67 -0.27 -6.27
N ALA A 15 2.75 0.67 -6.02
CA ALA A 15 2.96 1.70 -5.01
C ALA A 15 3.10 1.06 -3.63
N LEU A 16 2.30 0.05 -3.33
CA LEU A 16 2.38 -0.64 -2.05
C LEU A 16 3.74 -1.33 -1.89
N GLU A 17 4.24 -1.94 -2.96
CA GLU A 17 5.56 -2.54 -2.92
C GLU A 17 6.65 -1.50 -2.67
N GLN A 18 6.50 -0.31 -3.25
CA GLN A 18 7.47 0.75 -3.05
C GLN A 18 7.51 1.20 -1.60
N VAL A 19 6.35 1.29 -0.96
CA VAL A 19 6.31 1.64 0.45
C VAL A 19 7.00 0.56 1.28
N ASP A 20 6.74 -0.71 0.95
CA ASP A 20 7.38 -1.82 1.66
C ASP A 20 8.89 -1.78 1.53
N GLU A 21 9.38 -1.32 0.39
CA GLU A 21 10.82 -1.23 0.13
C GLU A 21 11.44 0.08 0.61
N GLY A 22 10.65 0.95 1.17
CA GLY A 22 11.15 2.22 1.65
C GLY A 22 11.35 3.27 0.57
N ARG A 23 10.81 3.06 -0.62
CA ARG A 23 10.96 3.98 -1.74
C ARG A 23 9.66 4.73 -2.03
N ASN A 24 9.11 5.33 -0.99
CA ASN A 24 7.79 5.95 -1.09
C ASN A 24 7.78 7.37 -1.64
N ARG A 25 8.94 7.89 -2.06
CA ARG A 25 9.01 9.25 -2.61
C ARG A 25 8.35 9.39 -3.96
N SER A 26 8.34 8.31 -4.73
CA SER A 26 7.86 8.34 -6.10
C SER A 26 6.39 8.05 -6.24
N ILE A 27 5.71 7.86 -5.13
CA ILE A 27 4.31 7.45 -5.17
C ILE A 27 3.43 8.68 -5.37
N ALA A 28 2.55 8.62 -6.36
CA ALA A 28 1.61 9.69 -6.61
C ALA A 28 0.66 9.80 -5.42
N LYS A 29 0.26 11.05 -5.12
CA LYS A 29 -0.58 11.29 -3.96
C LYS A 29 -1.89 10.52 -4.01
N ASN A 30 -2.51 10.42 -5.18
CA ASN A 30 -3.77 9.70 -5.28
C ASN A 30 -3.59 8.21 -4.97
N LEU A 31 -2.44 7.65 -5.30
CA LEU A 31 -2.17 6.25 -4.98
C LEU A 31 -1.94 6.07 -3.48
N SER A 32 -1.16 6.96 -2.87
CA SER A 32 -0.93 6.85 -1.43
C SER A 32 -2.22 7.10 -0.65
N ASP A 33 -3.04 8.04 -1.10
CA ASP A 33 -4.34 8.30 -0.44
C ASP A 33 -5.21 7.06 -0.49
N ARG A 34 -5.23 6.37 -1.64
CA ARG A 34 -6.02 5.16 -1.79
C ARG A 34 -5.53 4.06 -0.84
N LEU A 35 -4.21 3.89 -0.77
CA LEU A 35 -3.66 2.86 0.11
C LEU A 35 -3.88 3.18 1.58
N LEU A 36 -3.83 4.48 1.95
CA LEU A 36 -4.15 4.89 3.31
C LEU A 36 -5.60 4.56 3.63
N GLU A 37 -6.50 4.85 2.70
CA GLU A 37 -7.91 4.58 2.89
C GLU A 37 -8.18 3.09 3.07
N LEU A 38 -7.45 2.27 2.35
CA LEU A 38 -7.60 0.82 2.45
C LEU A 38 -6.94 0.24 3.70
N GLY A 39 -6.11 1.03 4.38
CA GLY A 39 -5.45 0.58 5.58
C GLY A 39 -4.20 -0.24 5.33
N TYR A 40 -3.65 -0.17 4.12
CA TYR A 40 -2.44 -0.92 3.80
C TYR A 40 -1.16 -0.17 4.13
N ILE A 41 -1.24 1.14 4.26
CA ILE A 41 -0.11 1.95 4.69
C ILE A 41 -0.59 2.95 5.74
N GLU A 42 0.36 3.56 6.44
CA GLU A 42 0.05 4.57 7.45
C GLU A 42 1.10 5.66 7.40
N GLU A 43 0.71 6.85 7.86
CA GLU A 43 1.63 7.96 7.97
C GLU A 43 2.38 7.89 9.29
N THR A 44 3.69 8.12 9.22
CA THR A 44 4.53 8.17 10.40
C THR A 44 5.36 9.44 10.33
N PRO A 45 6.00 9.85 11.43
CA PRO A 45 6.91 11.02 11.37
C PRO A 45 8.04 10.86 10.36
N ALA A 46 8.40 9.62 10.04
CA ALA A 46 9.45 9.37 9.06
C ALA A 46 8.92 9.27 7.63
N GLY A 47 7.61 9.32 7.45
CA GLY A 47 6.99 9.17 6.13
C GLY A 47 5.94 8.07 6.15
N MET A 48 5.73 7.44 5.02
CA MET A 48 4.77 6.35 4.91
C MET A 48 5.40 5.03 5.32
N ALA A 49 4.61 4.19 5.96
CA ALA A 49 5.05 2.84 6.34
C ALA A 49 3.96 1.85 6.01
N ILE A 50 4.35 0.64 5.65
CA ILE A 50 3.39 -0.41 5.35
C ILE A 50 2.84 -0.97 6.66
N THR A 51 1.55 -1.29 6.66
CA THR A 51 0.91 -1.90 7.83
C THR A 51 0.97 -3.41 7.72
N SER A 52 0.57 -4.10 8.79
CA SER A 52 0.48 -5.56 8.75
C SER A 52 -0.46 -6.01 7.64
N ALA A 53 -1.57 -5.28 7.47
CA ALA A 53 -2.52 -5.59 6.39
C ALA A 53 -1.88 -5.40 5.03
N GLY A 54 -1.05 -4.36 4.87
CA GLY A 54 -0.35 -4.14 3.61
C GLY A 54 0.62 -5.25 3.31
N GLN A 55 1.35 -5.70 4.32
CA GLN A 55 2.29 -6.81 4.14
C GLN A 55 1.56 -8.09 3.76
N MET A 56 0.42 -8.34 4.38
CA MET A 56 -0.39 -9.51 4.07
C MET A 56 -0.91 -9.43 2.63
N ARG A 57 -1.32 -8.23 2.21
CA ARG A 57 -1.80 -8.05 0.86
C ARG A 57 -0.72 -8.34 -0.17
N LEU A 58 0.51 -7.90 0.10
CA LEU A 58 1.63 -8.21 -0.78
C LEU A 58 1.89 -9.71 -0.85
N ALA A 59 1.77 -10.39 0.28
CA ALA A 59 1.99 -11.83 0.32
C ALA A 59 0.93 -12.58 -0.49
N LEU A 60 -0.30 -12.06 -0.50
CA LEU A 60 -1.38 -12.67 -1.27
C LEU A 60 -1.23 -12.41 -2.77
N GLY A 61 -0.53 -11.36 -3.14
CA GLY A 61 -0.36 -11.00 -4.53
C GLY A 61 -1.51 -10.15 -5.05
N ALA A 62 -1.22 -9.34 -6.06
CA ALA A 62 -2.19 -8.39 -6.60
C ALA A 62 -3.12 -9.03 -7.63
N ARG A 63 -2.62 -10.03 -8.27
CA ARG A 63 -3.32 -10.58 -9.44
C ARG A 63 -3.81 -11.97 -9.17
N THR A 64 -4.68 -12.05 -8.28
CA THR A 64 -5.31 -13.33 -7.99
C THR A 64 -6.57 -13.48 -8.81
#